data_af8c293af09a0b660d5315f6f427107e
#
_entry.id   af8c293af09a0b660d5315f6f427107e
#
_cell.length_a   1.000
_cell.length_b   1.000
_cell.length_c   1.000
_cell.angle_alpha   90.00
_cell.angle_beta   90.00
_cell.angle_gamma   90.00
#
_symmetry.space_group_name_H-M   'P 1'
#
loop_
_entity.id
_entity.type
_entity.pdbx_description
1 polymer ?
#
loop_
_entity_poly.entity_id
_entity_poly.type
_entity_poly.pdbx_seq_one_letter_code
_entity_poly.pdbx_strand_id
1 'polypeptide(L)'
;HAMNPILSFLLWLGAHTVPANHLTDEGLRIKPSDNLPMLRALGRDPLIIKSSRTDTIYGLTELMGAALNSAPNLDRPTLVLGAANDELVPSEAHQSLLRLLETEHNAVTYPNGWHMLLRDLQAKIVWRDILSWIRNRHAPLPSGDGREPKNSK
;
A
#
# COMPACT_ATOMS: atom_id res chain seq x y z
N HIS A 1 -12.20 1.66 -2.57
CA HIS A 1 -13.17 0.56 -2.28
C HIS A 1 -13.42 0.57 -0.79
N ALA A 2 -14.60 1.02 -0.40
CA ALA A 2 -14.97 0.96 1.00
C ALA A 2 -15.06 -0.52 1.42
N MET A 3 -14.52 -0.84 2.58
CA MET A 3 -14.67 -2.16 3.19
C MET A 3 -16.15 -2.54 3.20
N ASN A 4 -16.48 -3.82 3.05
CA ASN A 4 -17.86 -4.28 3.12
C ASN A 4 -18.55 -3.69 4.37
N PRO A 5 -19.73 -3.04 4.23
CA PRO A 5 -20.41 -2.36 5.35
C PRO A 5 -20.63 -3.24 6.59
N ILE A 6 -20.90 -4.55 6.36
CA ILE A 6 -21.06 -5.50 7.46
C ILE A 6 -19.75 -5.71 8.21
N LEU A 7 -18.64 -5.89 7.50
CA LEU A 7 -17.31 -6.03 8.10
C LEU A 7 -16.89 -4.74 8.83
N SER A 8 -17.19 -3.58 8.25
CA SER A 8 -16.93 -2.28 8.89
C SER A 8 -17.71 -2.15 10.20
N PHE A 9 -18.98 -2.53 10.21
CA PHE A 9 -19.81 -2.52 11.43
C PHE A 9 -19.30 -3.51 12.47
N LEU A 10 -18.95 -4.73 12.07
CA LEU A 10 -18.41 -5.74 13.01
C LEU A 10 -17.07 -5.29 13.61
N LEU A 11 -16.20 -4.69 12.81
CA LEU A 11 -14.92 -4.16 13.29
C LEU A 11 -15.15 -2.98 14.24
N TRP A 12 -16.06 -2.07 13.91
CA TRP A 12 -16.46 -0.97 14.79
C TRP A 12 -17.02 -1.50 16.12
N LEU A 13 -17.97 -2.44 16.07
CA LEU A 13 -18.55 -3.04 17.25
C LEU A 13 -17.49 -3.71 18.12
N GLY A 14 -16.59 -4.51 17.51
CA GLY A 14 -15.49 -5.15 18.22
C GLY A 14 -14.54 -4.14 18.86
N ALA A 15 -14.20 -3.07 18.16
CA ALA A 15 -13.34 -2.01 18.69
C ALA A 15 -13.95 -1.29 19.90
N HIS A 16 -15.28 -1.18 19.99
CA HIS A 16 -15.96 -0.49 21.08
C HIS A 16 -16.42 -1.41 22.22
N THR A 17 -16.53 -2.72 21.98
CA THR A 17 -16.96 -3.68 23.03
C THR A 17 -15.81 -4.49 23.59
N VAL A 18 -14.87 -4.92 22.77
CA VAL A 18 -13.70 -5.74 23.14
C VAL A 18 -12.40 -5.20 22.53
N PRO A 19 -12.03 -3.94 22.80
CA PRO A 19 -10.94 -3.24 22.12
C PRO A 19 -9.59 -3.95 22.23
N ALA A 20 -9.33 -4.55 23.38
CA ALA A 20 -8.08 -5.23 23.68
C ALA A 20 -8.00 -6.66 23.14
N ASN A 21 -9.05 -7.15 22.45
CA ASN A 21 -8.99 -8.46 21.83
C ASN A 21 -7.92 -8.47 20.73
N HIS A 22 -7.10 -9.52 20.72
CA HIS A 22 -6.01 -9.67 19.77
C HIS A 22 -6.46 -10.50 18.55
N LEU A 23 -6.26 -9.94 17.37
CA LEU A 23 -6.42 -10.64 16.12
C LEU A 23 -5.04 -11.00 15.58
N THR A 24 -4.88 -12.25 15.17
CA THR A 24 -3.67 -12.76 14.54
C THR A 24 -3.92 -12.99 13.06
N ASP A 25 -2.87 -12.99 12.27
CA ASP A 25 -2.91 -13.37 10.86
C ASP A 25 -2.87 -14.89 10.65
N GLU A 26 -2.94 -15.67 11.72
CA GLU A 26 -2.97 -17.13 11.65
C GLU A 26 -4.16 -17.62 10.82
N GLY A 27 -3.85 -18.26 9.69
CA GLY A 27 -4.87 -18.77 8.75
C GLY A 27 -5.14 -17.84 7.54
N LEU A 28 -4.68 -16.61 7.53
CA LEU A 28 -4.71 -15.77 6.34
C LEU A 28 -3.61 -16.24 5.36
N ARG A 29 -4.03 -16.77 4.22
CA ARG A 29 -3.11 -17.22 3.16
C ARG A 29 -2.74 -16.05 2.23
N ILE A 30 -2.30 -14.94 2.82
CA ILE A 30 -1.88 -13.74 2.08
C ILE A 30 -0.39 -13.81 1.87
N LYS A 31 0.06 -13.60 0.64
CA LYS A 31 1.48 -13.57 0.27
C LYS A 31 1.95 -12.13 0.09
N PRO A 32 2.64 -11.53 1.09
CA PRO A 32 3.05 -10.13 1.00
C PRO A 32 4.29 -9.89 0.14
N SER A 33 5.04 -10.94 -0.23
CA SER A 33 6.26 -10.85 -1.03
C SER A 33 6.64 -12.18 -1.66
N ASP A 34 7.39 -12.17 -2.75
CA ASP A 34 8.03 -13.35 -3.34
C ASP A 34 9.38 -13.69 -2.68
N ASN A 35 9.92 -12.82 -1.83
CA ASN A 35 11.19 -12.99 -1.14
C ASN A 35 11.02 -13.85 0.13
N LEU A 36 10.91 -15.16 -0.06
CA LEU A 36 10.70 -16.13 1.04
C LEU A 36 11.79 -16.09 2.13
N PRO A 37 13.10 -15.98 1.80
CA PRO A 37 14.13 -15.82 2.83
C PRO A 37 13.90 -14.59 3.73
N MET A 38 13.54 -13.46 3.13
CA MET A 38 13.21 -12.24 3.86
C MET A 38 11.97 -12.43 4.74
N LEU A 39 10.90 -13.04 4.23
CA LEU A 39 9.69 -13.30 5.02
C LEU A 39 9.96 -14.22 6.21
N ARG A 40 10.82 -15.24 6.05
CA ARG A 40 11.23 -16.11 7.16
C ARG A 40 12.03 -15.35 8.22
N ALA A 41 12.91 -14.43 7.81
CA ALA A 41 13.65 -13.59 8.73
C ALA A 41 12.71 -12.65 9.50
N LEU A 42 11.75 -12.02 8.79
CA LEU A 42 10.73 -11.15 9.36
C LEU A 42 9.86 -11.88 10.40
N GLY A 43 9.45 -13.12 10.08
CA GLY A 43 8.65 -13.96 11.00
C GLY A 43 9.41 -14.36 12.28
N ARG A 44 10.74 -14.32 12.29
CA ARG A 44 11.58 -14.59 13.46
C ARG A 44 12.00 -13.33 14.22
N ASP A 45 11.81 -12.16 13.64
CA ASP A 45 12.19 -10.90 14.24
C ASP A 45 11.27 -10.59 15.44
N PRO A 46 11.83 -10.45 16.66
CA PRO A 46 11.05 -10.13 17.86
C PRO A 46 10.47 -8.71 17.85
N LEU A 47 10.98 -7.82 16.99
CA LEU A 47 10.48 -6.45 16.85
C LEU A 47 9.25 -6.35 15.94
N ILE A 48 8.89 -7.43 15.26
CA ILE A 48 7.70 -7.46 14.40
C ILE A 48 6.47 -7.87 15.20
N ILE A 49 5.47 -7.01 15.18
CA ILE A 49 4.17 -7.27 15.80
C ILE A 49 3.46 -8.41 15.04
N LYS A 50 3.09 -9.46 15.76
CA LYS A 50 2.46 -10.68 15.21
C LYS A 50 0.97 -10.78 15.53
N SER A 51 0.46 -9.89 16.35
CA SER A 51 -0.97 -9.79 16.66
C SER A 51 -1.31 -8.33 16.88
N SER A 52 -2.47 -7.92 16.40
CA SER A 52 -2.94 -6.54 16.55
C SER A 52 -4.25 -6.51 17.33
N ARG A 53 -4.40 -5.51 18.17
CA ARG A 53 -5.64 -5.29 18.89
C ARG A 53 -6.76 -4.87 17.94
N THR A 54 -8.00 -5.20 18.27
CA THR A 54 -9.16 -4.86 17.44
C THR A 54 -9.31 -3.34 17.26
N ASP A 55 -9.10 -2.55 18.32
CA ASP A 55 -9.13 -1.10 18.26
C ASP A 55 -8.03 -0.52 17.35
N THR A 56 -6.85 -1.13 17.36
CA THR A 56 -5.73 -0.73 16.49
C THR A 56 -6.05 -0.96 15.01
N ILE A 57 -6.65 -2.11 14.69
CA ILE A 57 -7.07 -2.42 13.31
C ILE A 57 -8.17 -1.45 12.85
N TYR A 58 -9.14 -1.18 13.73
CA TYR A 58 -10.18 -0.19 13.46
C TYR A 58 -9.59 1.20 13.20
N GLY A 59 -8.71 1.68 14.09
CA GLY A 59 -8.03 2.97 13.92
C GLY A 59 -7.20 3.05 12.64
N LEU A 60 -6.56 1.95 12.23
CA LEU A 60 -5.83 1.90 10.95
C LEU A 60 -6.78 2.05 9.76
N THR A 61 -7.93 1.39 9.75
CA THR A 61 -8.90 1.52 8.66
C THR A 61 -9.47 2.93 8.56
N GLU A 62 -9.75 3.59 9.70
CA GLU A 62 -10.17 5.00 9.74
C GLU A 62 -9.06 5.92 9.19
N LEU A 63 -7.81 5.68 9.59
CA LEU A 63 -6.66 6.47 9.11
C LEU A 63 -6.46 6.31 7.60
N MET A 64 -6.62 5.10 7.06
CA MET A 64 -6.55 4.86 5.61
C MET A 64 -7.64 5.62 4.85
N GLY A 65 -8.86 5.65 5.39
CA GLY A 65 -9.97 6.44 4.84
C GLY A 65 -9.67 7.94 4.87
N ALA A 66 -9.19 8.45 6.00
CA ALA A 66 -8.82 9.85 6.15
C ALA A 66 -7.67 10.24 5.21
N ALA A 67 -6.65 9.38 5.06
CA ALA A 67 -5.55 9.58 4.12
C ALA A 67 -6.03 9.67 2.67
N LEU A 68 -6.92 8.77 2.26
CA LEU A 68 -7.49 8.81 0.91
C LEU A 68 -8.31 10.10 0.68
N ASN A 69 -9.11 10.50 1.66
CA ASN A 69 -9.92 11.74 1.57
C ASN A 69 -9.04 13.01 1.55
N SER A 70 -7.82 12.95 2.06
CA SER A 70 -6.87 14.08 2.02
C SER A 70 -6.05 14.14 0.74
N ALA A 71 -6.14 13.14 -0.14
CA ALA A 71 -5.37 13.09 -1.38
C ALA A 71 -5.52 14.34 -2.29
N PRO A 72 -6.70 14.95 -2.43
CA PRO A 72 -6.85 16.21 -3.19
C PRO A 72 -6.04 17.38 -2.62
N ASN A 73 -5.71 17.34 -1.33
CA ASN A 73 -4.96 18.41 -0.66
C ASN A 73 -3.44 18.27 -0.81
N LEU A 74 -2.95 17.23 -1.49
CA LEU A 74 -1.53 17.09 -1.78
C LEU A 74 -1.11 18.17 -2.79
N ASP A 75 -0.12 19.00 -2.41
CA ASP A 75 0.40 20.11 -3.20
C ASP A 75 1.80 19.84 -3.80
N ARG A 76 2.33 18.64 -3.60
CA ARG A 76 3.68 18.26 -4.02
C ARG A 76 3.66 17.23 -5.14
N PRO A 77 4.61 17.30 -6.08
CA PRO A 77 4.79 16.24 -7.08
C PRO A 77 4.92 14.88 -6.40
N THR A 78 4.14 13.90 -6.85
CA THR A 78 3.98 12.62 -6.16
C THR A 78 4.32 11.45 -7.11
N LEU A 79 5.10 10.49 -6.61
CA LEU A 79 5.33 9.21 -7.28
C LEU A 79 4.51 8.13 -6.57
N VAL A 80 3.58 7.51 -7.30
CA VAL A 80 2.72 6.44 -6.79
C VAL A 80 3.18 5.12 -7.37
N LEU A 81 3.54 4.18 -6.50
CA LEU A 81 4.04 2.87 -6.88
C LEU A 81 3.04 1.80 -6.47
N GLY A 82 2.64 0.97 -7.41
CA GLY A 82 1.73 -0.15 -7.20
C GLY A 82 2.33 -1.48 -7.61
N ALA A 83 1.73 -2.56 -7.15
CA ALA A 83 2.13 -3.92 -7.45
C ALA A 83 0.94 -4.72 -8.00
N ALA A 84 1.16 -5.45 -9.10
CA ALA A 84 0.08 -6.22 -9.73
C ALA A 84 -0.33 -7.46 -8.91
N ASN A 85 0.58 -7.99 -8.07
CA ASN A 85 0.33 -9.14 -7.21
C ASN A 85 0.11 -8.74 -5.73
N ASP A 86 -0.31 -7.50 -5.46
CA ASP A 86 -0.63 -7.09 -4.09
C ASP A 86 -1.94 -7.72 -3.64
N GLU A 87 -1.84 -8.65 -2.68
CA GLU A 87 -2.99 -9.36 -2.09
C GLU A 87 -3.55 -8.62 -0.85
N LEU A 88 -2.86 -7.56 -0.36
CA LEU A 88 -3.29 -6.80 0.81
C LEU A 88 -4.04 -5.53 0.42
N VAL A 89 -3.55 -4.82 -0.59
CA VAL A 89 -4.16 -3.57 -1.07
C VAL A 89 -4.80 -3.82 -2.44
N PRO A 90 -6.13 -3.81 -2.54
CA PRO A 90 -6.81 -3.99 -3.81
C PRO A 90 -6.43 -2.92 -4.84
N SER A 91 -6.33 -3.32 -6.11
CA SER A 91 -5.99 -2.40 -7.21
C SER A 91 -6.95 -1.21 -7.31
N GLU A 92 -8.22 -1.39 -6.92
CA GLU A 92 -9.24 -0.35 -6.90
C GLU A 92 -8.92 0.77 -5.90
N ALA A 93 -8.30 0.44 -4.76
CA ALA A 93 -7.85 1.44 -3.78
C ALA A 93 -6.76 2.33 -4.37
N HIS A 94 -5.79 1.71 -5.07
CA HIS A 94 -4.73 2.40 -5.79
C HIS A 94 -5.30 3.33 -6.89
N GLN A 95 -6.21 2.82 -7.71
CA GLN A 95 -6.89 3.61 -8.74
C GLN A 95 -7.71 4.75 -8.13
N SER A 96 -8.34 4.54 -6.98
CA SER A 96 -9.10 5.58 -6.28
C SER A 96 -8.19 6.71 -5.83
N LEU A 97 -7.00 6.40 -5.28
CA LEU A 97 -6.00 7.39 -4.95
C LEU A 97 -5.61 8.22 -6.19
N LEU A 98 -5.27 7.55 -7.31
CA LEU A 98 -4.86 8.22 -8.54
C LEU A 98 -5.94 9.16 -9.10
N ARG A 99 -7.23 8.79 -8.96
CA ARG A 99 -8.34 9.67 -9.38
C ARG A 99 -8.49 10.91 -8.51
N LEU A 100 -8.12 10.84 -7.24
CA LEU A 100 -8.26 11.93 -6.28
C LEU A 100 -7.05 12.86 -6.26
N LEU A 101 -5.90 12.42 -6.77
CA LEU A 101 -4.72 13.28 -6.84
C LEU A 101 -4.91 14.38 -7.86
N GLU A 102 -4.90 15.64 -7.40
CA GLU A 102 -4.97 16.84 -8.23
C GLU A 102 -3.58 17.38 -8.61
N THR A 103 -2.57 17.02 -7.85
CA THR A 103 -1.18 17.41 -8.09
C THR A 103 -0.54 16.66 -9.26
N GLU A 104 0.57 17.20 -9.78
CA GLU A 104 1.44 16.51 -10.73
C GLU A 104 1.87 15.16 -10.13
N HIS A 105 1.58 14.06 -10.80
CA HIS A 105 1.95 12.75 -10.31
C HIS A 105 2.38 11.80 -11.43
N ASN A 106 3.25 10.87 -11.06
CA ASN A 106 3.62 9.71 -11.87
C ASN A 106 3.11 8.45 -11.17
N ALA A 107 2.52 7.53 -11.92
CA ALA A 107 2.06 6.24 -11.40
C ALA A 107 2.79 5.10 -12.11
N VAL A 108 3.23 4.11 -11.35
CA VAL A 108 3.89 2.91 -11.86
C VAL A 108 3.28 1.69 -11.20
N THR A 109 2.89 0.70 -12.00
CA THR A 109 2.46 -0.61 -11.49
C THR A 109 3.44 -1.67 -11.97
N TYR A 110 4.13 -2.31 -11.03
CA TYR A 110 5.11 -3.36 -11.35
C TYR A 110 4.38 -4.70 -11.56
N PRO A 111 4.48 -5.30 -12.76
CA PRO A 111 3.70 -6.50 -13.12
C PRO A 111 4.05 -7.72 -12.26
N ASN A 112 5.30 -7.82 -11.80
CA ASN A 112 5.75 -8.89 -10.92
C ASN A 112 5.91 -8.43 -9.45
N GLY A 113 5.47 -7.21 -9.11
CA GLY A 113 5.54 -6.65 -7.76
C GLY A 113 4.54 -7.29 -6.81
N TRP A 114 4.90 -7.33 -5.54
CA TRP A 114 4.08 -7.74 -4.42
C TRP A 114 3.92 -6.57 -3.45
N HIS A 115 3.16 -6.74 -2.38
CA HIS A 115 2.92 -5.69 -1.40
C HIS A 115 4.21 -5.04 -0.85
N MET A 116 5.25 -5.85 -0.64
CA MET A 116 6.53 -5.36 -0.12
C MET A 116 7.50 -4.96 -1.23
N LEU A 117 7.08 -4.10 -2.18
CA LEU A 117 7.82 -3.69 -3.37
C LEU A 117 9.31 -3.39 -3.13
N LEU A 118 9.63 -2.75 -2.01
CA LEU A 118 11.01 -2.38 -1.68
C LEU A 118 11.86 -3.53 -1.10
N ARG A 119 11.26 -4.71 -0.92
CA ARG A 119 11.87 -5.92 -0.34
C ARG A 119 11.69 -7.17 -1.18
N ASP A 120 10.92 -7.09 -2.25
CA ASP A 120 10.69 -8.17 -3.21
C ASP A 120 12.00 -8.56 -3.93
N LEU A 121 12.02 -9.71 -4.59
CA LEU A 121 13.20 -10.16 -5.33
C LEU A 121 13.65 -9.18 -6.41
N GLN A 122 12.71 -8.38 -6.95
CA GLN A 122 12.96 -7.34 -7.95
C GLN A 122 13.06 -5.92 -7.39
N ALA A 123 13.13 -5.74 -6.07
CA ALA A 123 13.18 -4.43 -5.40
C ALA A 123 14.21 -3.44 -6.00
N LYS A 124 15.31 -3.95 -6.58
CA LYS A 124 16.35 -3.12 -7.22
C LYS A 124 15.82 -2.29 -8.39
N ILE A 125 14.80 -2.78 -9.12
CA ILE A 125 14.17 -2.03 -10.22
C ILE A 125 13.41 -0.85 -9.61
N VAL A 126 12.62 -1.12 -8.58
CA VAL A 126 11.83 -0.10 -7.84
C VAL A 126 12.75 0.97 -7.25
N TRP A 127 13.85 0.58 -6.61
CA TRP A 127 14.83 1.54 -6.06
C TRP A 127 15.44 2.44 -7.12
N ARG A 128 15.75 1.91 -8.31
CA ARG A 128 16.29 2.68 -9.43
C ARG A 128 15.29 3.70 -9.94
N ASP A 129 14.02 3.32 -10.04
CA ASP A 129 12.93 4.20 -10.47
C ASP A 129 12.73 5.34 -9.48
N ILE A 130 12.67 5.04 -8.19
CA ILE A 130 12.57 6.04 -7.13
C ILE A 130 13.75 7.01 -7.20
N LEU A 131 14.99 6.49 -7.31
CA LEU A 131 16.19 7.32 -7.39
C LEU A 131 16.21 8.19 -8.64
N SER A 132 15.80 7.63 -9.79
CA SER A 132 15.68 8.37 -11.05
C SER A 132 14.68 9.51 -10.92
N TRP A 133 13.50 9.22 -10.37
CA TRP A 133 12.44 10.20 -10.17
C TRP A 133 12.85 11.33 -9.22
N ILE A 134 13.52 11.02 -8.12
CA ILE A 134 14.04 12.03 -7.17
C ILE A 134 15.05 12.96 -7.87
N ARG A 135 15.89 12.42 -8.74
CA ARG A 135 16.92 13.21 -9.48
C ARG A 135 16.30 14.06 -10.57
N ASN A 136 15.37 13.50 -11.32
CA ASN A 136 14.65 14.18 -12.39
C ASN A 136 13.29 13.52 -12.61
N ARG A 137 12.24 14.11 -12.00
CA ARG A 137 10.88 13.57 -12.10
C ARG A 137 10.30 13.56 -13.50
N HIS A 138 10.89 14.32 -14.44
CA HIS A 138 10.46 14.38 -15.84
C HIS A 138 11.20 13.38 -16.74
N ALA A 139 12.27 12.75 -16.26
CA ALA A 139 13.01 11.75 -17.04
C ALA A 139 12.23 10.40 -17.10
N PRO A 140 12.35 9.59 -18.15
CA PRO A 140 11.82 8.23 -18.20
C PRO A 140 12.33 7.40 -17.01
N LEU A 141 11.48 6.53 -16.49
CA LEU A 141 11.90 5.62 -15.43
C LEU A 141 12.70 4.45 -16.00
N PRO A 142 13.77 4.00 -15.31
CA PRO A 142 14.60 2.89 -15.76
C PRO A 142 13.87 1.57 -16.01
N SER A 143 12.76 1.32 -15.33
CA SER A 143 11.93 0.12 -15.57
C SER A 143 11.26 0.11 -16.93
N GLY A 144 11.06 1.28 -17.53
CA GLY A 144 10.20 1.43 -18.70
C GLY A 144 8.70 1.26 -18.39
N ASP A 145 8.37 0.91 -17.16
CA ASP A 145 6.99 0.74 -16.71
C ASP A 145 6.36 2.10 -16.40
N GLY A 146 5.41 2.47 -17.21
CA GLY A 146 4.36 3.42 -16.93
C GLY A 146 4.75 4.88 -16.80
N ARG A 147 4.44 5.62 -17.85
CA ARG A 147 3.95 6.99 -17.75
C ARG A 147 2.75 7.10 -18.68
N GLU A 148 1.58 7.14 -18.13
CA GLU A 148 0.57 8.00 -18.72
C GLU A 148 0.71 9.36 -18.03
N PRO A 149 1.32 10.36 -18.72
CA PRO A 149 1.24 11.72 -18.22
C PRO A 149 -0.24 12.10 -18.25
N LYS A 150 -0.84 12.31 -17.07
CA LYS A 150 -2.13 12.95 -17.03
C LYS A 150 -1.91 14.36 -17.60
N ASN A 151 -2.47 14.61 -18.78
CA ASN A 151 -2.46 15.91 -19.44
C ASN A 151 -2.92 16.96 -18.41
N SER A 152 -2.02 17.89 -18.08
CA SER A 152 -2.40 19.18 -17.50
C SER A 152 -3.39 19.86 -18.46
N LYS A 153 -4.62 19.99 -18.03
CA LYS A 153 -5.57 20.94 -18.64
C LYS A 153 -5.27 22.33 -18.14
#